data_d1f1c5188ca40059cec204dd324c8f6c
#
_entry.id   d1f1c5188ca40059cec204dd324c8f6c
#
_cell.length_a   1.000
_cell.length_b   1.000
_cell.length_c   1.000
_cell.angle_alpha   90.00
_cell.angle_beta   90.00
_cell.angle_gamma   90.00
#
_symmetry.space_group_name_H-M   'P 1'
#
loop_
_entity.id
_entity.type
_entity.pdbx_description
1 polymer ?
#
loop_
_entity_poly.entity_id
_entity_poly.type
_entity_poly.pdbx_seq_one_letter_code
_entity_poly.pdbx_strand_id
1 'polypeptide(L)'
;MKIIKLYTNQNSLIKKAIQNNRAAQKQLFDQHSPKMLGVCRQYVKDLHHAEDLLLKGFLKVFTNLHTFKNEGSFEGWIRRIMVNTCISHLRKKNIIDLSDEDFVFNAAATDNLENTTVNDIQKLIDALPDGYRVVFNLFAIEG
;
A
#
# COMPACT_ATOMS: atom_id res chain seq x y z
N MET A 1 -2.44 -32.20 -4.99
CA MET A 1 -3.28 -31.70 -6.08
C MET A 1 -3.78 -30.26 -5.92
N LYS A 2 -4.07 -29.80 -4.70
CA LYS A 2 -4.50 -28.43 -4.47
C LYS A 2 -3.41 -27.37 -4.73
N ILE A 3 -2.15 -27.73 -4.56
CA ILE A 3 -0.99 -26.83 -4.72
C ILE A 3 -0.74 -26.49 -6.19
N ILE A 4 -0.89 -27.46 -7.09
CA ILE A 4 -0.71 -27.26 -8.54
C ILE A 4 -1.83 -26.38 -9.12
N LYS A 5 -3.04 -26.49 -8.59
CA LYS A 5 -4.17 -25.62 -8.96
C LYS A 5 -3.99 -24.18 -8.51
N LEU A 6 -3.25 -23.91 -7.43
CA LEU A 6 -2.99 -22.56 -6.96
C LEU A 6 -2.02 -21.80 -7.87
N TYR A 7 -0.98 -22.45 -8.39
CA TYR A 7 -0.03 -21.80 -9.29
C TYR A 7 -0.57 -21.58 -10.70
N THR A 8 -1.31 -22.52 -11.23
CA THR A 8 -2.01 -22.34 -12.52
C THR A 8 -3.20 -21.40 -12.39
N ASN A 9 -3.77 -21.29 -11.19
CA ASN A 9 -4.94 -20.47 -10.92
C ASN A 9 -4.65 -18.97 -10.96
N GLN A 10 -3.49 -18.51 -10.52
CA GLN A 10 -3.18 -17.08 -10.49
C GLN A 10 -3.09 -16.49 -11.91
N ASN A 11 -2.35 -17.13 -12.80
CA ASN A 11 -2.28 -16.69 -14.20
C ASN A 11 -3.62 -16.78 -14.90
N SER A 12 -4.40 -17.83 -14.62
CA SER A 12 -5.76 -17.99 -15.14
C SER A 12 -6.69 -16.90 -14.60
N LEU A 13 -6.60 -16.57 -13.29
CA LEU A 13 -7.38 -15.52 -12.67
C LEU A 13 -7.07 -14.15 -13.29
N ILE A 14 -5.79 -13.86 -13.51
CA ILE A 14 -5.37 -12.60 -14.13
C ILE A 14 -5.95 -12.48 -15.54
N LYS A 15 -5.87 -13.53 -16.34
CA LYS A 15 -6.43 -13.55 -17.69
C LYS A 15 -7.95 -13.31 -17.69
N LYS A 16 -8.67 -13.97 -16.79
CA LYS A 16 -10.12 -13.80 -16.65
C LYS A 16 -10.46 -12.40 -16.16
N ALA A 17 -9.68 -11.86 -15.22
CA ALA A 17 -9.87 -10.51 -14.69
C ALA A 17 -9.67 -9.45 -15.79
N ILE A 18 -8.69 -9.64 -16.67
CA ILE A 18 -8.46 -8.77 -17.84
C ILE A 18 -9.69 -8.77 -18.75
N GLN A 19 -10.38 -9.90 -18.86
CA GLN A 19 -11.61 -10.05 -19.65
C GLN A 19 -12.87 -9.55 -18.92
N ASN A 20 -12.69 -8.80 -17.84
CA ASN A 20 -13.75 -8.23 -17.01
C ASN A 20 -14.61 -9.29 -16.28
N ASN A 21 -14.07 -10.47 -16.01
CA ASN A 21 -14.74 -11.45 -15.17
C ASN A 21 -14.73 -10.96 -13.73
N ARG A 22 -15.89 -10.61 -13.22
CA ARG A 22 -16.03 -10.03 -11.87
C ARG A 22 -15.66 -11.00 -10.75
N ALA A 23 -15.96 -12.29 -10.93
CA ALA A 23 -15.59 -13.30 -9.93
C ALA A 23 -14.08 -13.44 -9.80
N ALA A 24 -13.35 -13.39 -10.92
CA ALA A 24 -11.89 -13.41 -10.92
C ALA A 24 -11.31 -12.15 -10.31
N GLN A 25 -11.86 -10.98 -10.62
CA GLN A 25 -11.44 -9.71 -10.02
C GLN A 25 -11.67 -9.71 -8.50
N LYS A 26 -12.83 -10.19 -8.05
CA LYS A 26 -13.11 -10.29 -6.62
C LYS A 26 -12.14 -11.23 -5.92
N GLN A 27 -11.82 -12.35 -6.53
CA GLN A 27 -10.88 -13.32 -5.94
C GLN A 27 -9.48 -12.73 -5.81
N LEU A 28 -9.00 -12.00 -6.82
CA LEU A 28 -7.71 -11.30 -6.75
C LEU A 28 -7.74 -10.21 -5.67
N PHE A 29 -8.84 -9.47 -5.58
CA PHE A 29 -9.01 -8.47 -4.52
C PHE A 29 -8.95 -9.11 -3.14
N ASP A 30 -9.71 -10.18 -2.92
CA ASP A 30 -9.77 -10.87 -1.62
C ASP A 30 -8.40 -11.46 -1.22
N GLN A 31 -7.63 -11.94 -2.18
CA GLN A 31 -6.31 -12.51 -1.92
C GLN A 31 -5.28 -11.46 -1.51
N HIS A 32 -5.33 -10.28 -2.10
CA HIS A 32 -4.28 -9.27 -1.95
C HIS A 32 -4.66 -8.08 -1.06
N SER A 33 -5.96 -7.86 -0.82
CA SER A 33 -6.41 -6.68 -0.08
C SER A 33 -5.90 -6.60 1.35
N PRO A 34 -5.85 -7.68 2.15
CA PRO A 34 -5.34 -7.54 3.53
C PRO A 34 -3.91 -7.03 3.59
N LYS A 35 -3.04 -7.57 2.75
CA LYS A 35 -1.63 -7.17 2.70
C LYS A 35 -1.47 -5.76 2.13
N MET A 36 -2.23 -5.43 1.10
CA MET A 36 -2.19 -4.10 0.48
C MET A 36 -2.79 -3.03 1.38
N LEU A 37 -3.78 -3.37 2.20
CA LEU A 37 -4.28 -2.47 3.23
C LEU A 37 -3.16 -2.11 4.23
N GLY A 38 -2.37 -3.09 4.63
CA GLY A 38 -1.19 -2.86 5.46
C GLY A 38 -0.18 -1.93 4.80
N VAL A 39 0.04 -2.07 3.50
CA VAL A 39 0.89 -1.15 2.73
C VAL A 39 0.35 0.28 2.78
N CYS A 40 -0.93 0.47 2.49
CA CYS A 40 -1.56 1.80 2.54
C CYS A 40 -1.50 2.40 3.95
N ARG A 41 -1.67 1.57 4.99
CA ARG A 41 -1.63 1.98 6.38
C ARG A 41 -0.25 2.50 6.81
N GLN A 42 0.82 2.09 6.15
CA GLN A 42 2.16 2.64 6.39
C GLN A 42 2.28 4.10 5.95
N TYR A 43 1.50 4.52 4.97
CA TYR A 43 1.55 5.88 4.41
C TYR A 43 0.54 6.82 5.05
N VAL A 44 -0.61 6.32 5.48
CA VAL A 44 -1.66 7.13 6.09
C VAL A 44 -2.06 6.59 7.46
N LYS A 45 -2.28 7.51 8.40
CA LYS A 45 -2.58 7.18 9.81
C LYS A 45 -3.97 6.62 10.01
N ASP A 46 -4.93 7.11 9.25
CA ASP A 46 -6.34 6.80 9.39
C ASP A 46 -6.68 5.55 8.59
N LEU A 47 -7.28 4.56 9.26
CA LEU A 47 -7.71 3.32 8.64
C LEU A 47 -8.71 3.58 7.52
N HIS A 48 -9.66 4.51 7.70
CA HIS A 48 -10.65 4.82 6.66
C HIS A 48 -10.00 5.41 5.41
N HIS A 49 -9.02 6.28 5.56
CA HIS A 49 -8.24 6.81 4.44
C HIS A 49 -7.44 5.70 3.76
N ALA A 50 -6.86 4.78 4.55
CA ALA A 50 -6.13 3.65 3.99
C ALA A 50 -7.06 2.74 3.18
N GLU A 51 -8.27 2.47 3.66
CA GLU A 51 -9.28 1.70 2.93
C GLU A 51 -9.69 2.39 1.62
N ASP A 52 -9.90 3.70 1.65
CA ASP A 52 -10.22 4.47 0.44
C ASP A 52 -9.08 4.40 -0.58
N LEU A 53 -7.84 4.52 -0.14
CA LEU A 53 -6.67 4.42 -1.00
C LEU A 53 -6.50 3.00 -1.56
N LEU A 54 -6.82 1.99 -0.75
CA LEU A 54 -6.83 0.60 -1.18
C LEU A 54 -7.80 0.41 -2.36
N LEU A 55 -9.01 0.91 -2.24
CA LEU A 55 -10.03 0.82 -3.31
C LEU A 55 -9.60 1.58 -4.55
N LYS A 56 -9.06 2.79 -4.40
CA LYS A 56 -8.51 3.57 -5.53
C LYS A 56 -7.37 2.84 -6.22
N GLY A 57 -6.48 2.24 -5.42
CA GLY A 57 -5.37 1.46 -5.93
C GLY A 57 -5.82 0.23 -6.71
N PHE A 58 -6.79 -0.52 -6.20
CA PHE A 58 -7.33 -1.67 -6.90
C PHE A 58 -8.10 -1.29 -8.17
N LEU A 59 -8.77 -0.15 -8.18
CA LEU A 59 -9.36 0.35 -9.41
C LEU A 59 -8.30 0.56 -10.49
N LYS A 60 -7.15 1.13 -10.12
CA LYS A 60 -6.00 1.28 -11.02
C LYS A 60 -5.42 -0.07 -11.43
N VAL A 61 -5.33 -1.02 -10.49
CA VAL A 61 -4.86 -2.38 -10.77
C VAL A 61 -5.71 -3.01 -11.87
N PHE A 62 -7.02 -3.02 -11.72
CA PHE A 62 -7.91 -3.67 -12.68
C PHE A 62 -7.97 -2.92 -14.01
N THR A 63 -7.91 -1.60 -13.99
CA THR A 63 -7.88 -0.77 -15.21
C THR A 63 -6.61 -1.02 -16.03
N ASN A 64 -5.47 -1.24 -15.36
CA ASN A 64 -4.17 -1.42 -16.00
C ASN A 64 -3.70 -2.88 -16.01
N LEU A 65 -4.54 -3.83 -15.63
CA LEU A 65 -4.17 -5.23 -15.50
C LEU A 65 -3.64 -5.82 -16.81
N HIS A 66 -4.17 -5.36 -17.94
CA HIS A 66 -3.73 -5.78 -19.27
C HIS A 66 -2.26 -5.39 -19.56
N THR A 67 -1.71 -4.43 -18.81
CA THR A 67 -0.31 -4.01 -18.99
C THR A 67 0.67 -4.87 -18.20
N PHE A 68 0.19 -5.71 -17.31
CA PHE A 68 1.05 -6.61 -16.55
C PHE A 68 1.61 -7.71 -17.45
N LYS A 69 2.92 -7.77 -17.59
CA LYS A 69 3.61 -8.64 -18.56
C LYS A 69 4.09 -9.97 -17.98
N ASN A 70 3.67 -10.34 -16.78
CA ASN A 70 4.18 -11.53 -16.07
C ASN A 70 5.69 -11.52 -15.84
N GLU A 71 6.32 -10.37 -15.89
CA GLU A 71 7.71 -10.18 -15.55
C GLU A 71 7.80 -9.79 -14.07
N GLY A 72 8.27 -10.71 -13.24
CA GLY A 72 8.36 -10.50 -11.82
C GLY A 72 7.07 -10.84 -11.06
N SER A 73 7.01 -10.43 -9.81
CA SER A 73 5.91 -10.74 -8.90
C SER A 73 4.67 -9.89 -9.18
N PHE A 74 3.53 -10.54 -9.33
CA PHE A 74 2.23 -9.85 -9.42
C PHE A 74 1.96 -9.02 -8.17
N GLU A 75 2.25 -9.57 -7.00
CA GLU A 75 2.13 -8.84 -5.74
C GLU A 75 2.99 -7.59 -5.71
N GLY A 76 4.23 -7.68 -6.19
CA GLY A 76 5.13 -6.53 -6.29
C GLY A 76 4.61 -5.46 -7.24
N TRP A 77 4.00 -5.88 -8.34
CA TRP A 77 3.37 -4.97 -9.30
C TRP A 77 2.18 -4.22 -8.68
N ILE A 78 1.29 -4.94 -7.97
CA ILE A 78 0.17 -4.34 -7.24
C ILE A 78 0.68 -3.39 -6.16
N ARG A 79 1.68 -3.81 -5.40
CA ARG A 79 2.28 -3.01 -4.31
C ARG A 79 2.79 -1.67 -4.84
N ARG A 80 3.46 -1.65 -5.97
CA ARG A 80 3.93 -0.41 -6.60
C ARG A 80 2.77 0.54 -6.91
N ILE A 81 1.67 0.02 -7.43
CA ILE A 81 0.47 0.81 -7.72
C ILE A 81 -0.11 1.40 -6.43
N MET A 82 -0.17 0.60 -5.35
CA MET A 82 -0.67 1.06 -4.05
C MET A 82 0.21 2.16 -3.48
N VAL A 83 1.52 1.96 -3.48
CA VAL A 83 2.50 2.95 -3.00
C VAL A 83 2.36 4.26 -3.78
N ASN A 84 2.31 4.19 -5.10
CA ASN A 84 2.16 5.37 -5.96
C ASN A 84 0.82 6.08 -5.71
N THR A 85 -0.24 5.33 -5.45
CA THR A 85 -1.55 5.90 -5.11
C THR A 85 -1.50 6.66 -3.79
N CYS A 86 -0.85 6.10 -2.80
CA CYS A 86 -0.67 6.75 -1.49
C CYS A 86 0.19 8.00 -1.60
N ILE A 87 1.31 7.94 -2.32
CA ILE A 87 2.20 9.09 -2.52
C ILE A 87 1.47 10.21 -3.26
N SER A 88 0.72 9.89 -4.30
CA SER A 88 -0.07 10.88 -5.04
C SER A 88 -1.10 11.57 -4.15
N HIS A 89 -1.76 10.80 -3.28
CA HIS A 89 -2.72 11.36 -2.31
C HIS A 89 -2.03 12.33 -1.35
N LEU A 90 -0.90 11.95 -0.80
CA LEU A 90 -0.15 12.77 0.16
C LEU A 90 0.41 14.04 -0.49
N ARG A 91 0.84 13.97 -1.74
CA ARG A 91 1.27 15.15 -2.50
C ARG A 91 0.14 16.15 -2.68
N LYS A 92 -1.05 15.70 -3.03
CA LYS A 92 -2.23 16.57 -3.16
C LYS A 92 -2.60 17.20 -1.84
N LYS A 93 -2.57 16.44 -0.75
CA LYS A 93 -2.82 16.92 0.60
C LYS A 93 -1.82 17.99 1.00
N ASN A 94 -0.53 17.77 0.76
CA ASN A 94 0.52 18.71 1.13
C ASN A 94 0.45 20.02 0.34
N ILE A 95 0.03 19.98 -0.91
CA ILE A 95 -0.21 21.20 -1.71
C ILE A 95 -1.33 22.03 -1.11
N ILE A 96 -2.35 21.39 -0.52
CA ILE A 96 -3.48 22.07 0.13
C ILE A 96 -3.08 22.54 1.53
N ASP A 97 -2.25 21.78 2.25
CA ASP A 97 -1.87 22.03 3.65
C ASP A 97 -0.53 22.79 3.81
N LEU A 98 -0.03 23.44 2.78
CA LEU A 98 1.23 24.22 2.83
C LEU A 98 1.22 25.35 3.87
N SER A 99 0.09 25.60 4.53
CA SER A 99 -0.04 26.60 5.59
C SER A 99 0.24 26.08 7.00
N ASP A 100 0.32 24.77 7.20
CA ASP A 100 0.61 24.17 8.51
C ASP A 100 2.09 23.81 8.64
N GLU A 101 2.92 24.86 8.79
CA GLU A 101 4.36 24.72 9.01
C GLU A 101 4.72 24.35 10.46
N ASP A 102 3.78 24.00 11.28
CA ASP A 102 4.04 23.61 12.67
C ASP A 102 4.57 22.18 12.74
N PHE A 103 5.77 22.03 12.22
CA PHE A 103 6.56 20.85 12.36
C PHE A 103 7.27 20.84 13.71
N VAL A 104 6.65 20.27 14.73
CA VAL A 104 7.34 19.98 15.98
C VAL A 104 7.81 18.52 15.94
N PHE A 105 9.06 18.33 15.55
CA PHE A 105 9.73 17.06 15.72
C PHE A 105 10.01 16.86 17.22
N ASN A 106 9.21 16.05 17.89
CA ASN A 106 9.43 15.67 19.26
C ASN A 106 10.51 14.56 19.30
N ALA A 107 11.76 14.98 19.42
CA ALA A 107 12.90 14.07 19.53
C ALA A 107 12.91 13.25 20.84
N ALA A 108 11.97 13.49 21.75
CA ALA A 108 11.89 12.81 23.04
C ALA A 108 11.43 11.35 22.97
N ALA A 109 11.07 10.86 21.78
CA ALA A 109 10.56 9.49 21.62
C ALA A 109 11.66 8.45 21.36
N THR A 110 12.94 8.85 21.34
CA THR A 110 14.05 7.96 20.95
C THR A 110 14.71 7.21 22.11
N ASP A 111 14.33 7.48 23.34
CA ASP A 111 15.07 6.95 24.50
C ASP A 111 14.69 5.52 24.95
N ASN A 112 13.70 4.86 24.31
CA ASN A 112 13.23 3.55 24.75
C ASN A 112 13.03 2.55 23.61
N LEU A 113 14.03 2.39 22.74
CA LEU A 113 13.96 1.43 21.63
C LEU A 113 14.08 -0.03 22.06
N GLU A 114 14.52 -0.30 23.29
CA GLU A 114 14.82 -1.67 23.75
C GLU A 114 13.58 -2.51 24.05
N ASN A 115 12.40 -1.90 24.27
CA ASN A 115 11.15 -2.59 24.58
C ASN A 115 10.02 -2.28 23.58
N THR A 116 10.37 -1.98 22.34
CA THR A 116 9.43 -1.49 21.34
C THR A 116 8.66 -2.65 20.69
N THR A 117 7.35 -2.67 20.81
CA THR A 117 6.47 -3.60 20.09
C THR A 117 6.22 -3.10 18.67
N VAL A 118 5.66 -3.98 17.80
CA VAL A 118 5.27 -3.61 16.43
C VAL A 118 4.28 -2.43 16.44
N ASN A 119 3.38 -2.38 17.41
CA ASN A 119 2.44 -1.27 17.57
C ASN A 119 3.13 0.04 17.90
N ASP A 120 4.19 0.00 18.71
CA ASP A 120 4.98 1.18 19.07
C ASP A 120 5.75 1.71 17.87
N ILE A 121 6.28 0.82 17.03
CA ILE A 121 6.93 1.20 15.77
C ILE A 121 5.94 1.88 14.84
N GLN A 122 4.72 1.35 14.71
CA GLN A 122 3.68 1.96 13.90
C GLN A 122 3.31 3.36 14.41
N LYS A 123 3.23 3.52 15.74
CA LYS A 123 2.97 4.85 16.33
C LYS A 123 4.08 5.85 16.02
N LEU A 124 5.34 5.41 16.04
CA LEU A 124 6.48 6.26 15.67
C LEU A 124 6.40 6.68 14.19
N ILE A 125 6.07 5.75 13.30
CA ILE A 125 5.89 6.04 11.88
C ILE A 125 4.74 7.02 11.68
N ASP A 126 3.62 6.82 12.38
CA ASP A 126 2.46 7.70 12.33
C ASP A 126 2.76 9.11 12.86
N ALA A 127 3.71 9.23 13.81
CA ALA A 127 4.12 10.52 14.34
C ALA A 127 4.98 11.32 13.36
N LEU A 128 5.56 10.68 12.35
CA LEU A 128 6.33 11.37 11.31
C LEU A 128 5.40 12.21 10.44
N PRO A 129 5.81 13.42 10.05
CA PRO A 129 5.10 14.17 9.01
C PRO A 129 5.06 13.40 7.70
N ASP A 130 4.07 13.72 6.86
CA ASP A 130 3.80 12.97 5.62
C ASP A 130 5.03 12.82 4.72
N GLY A 131 5.80 13.91 4.52
CA GLY A 131 6.99 13.86 3.69
C GLY A 131 8.08 12.94 4.24
N TYR A 132 8.35 13.02 5.53
CA TYR A 132 9.34 12.15 6.18
C TYR A 132 8.88 10.71 6.25
N ARG A 133 7.58 10.48 6.48
CA ARG A 133 7.00 9.13 6.49
C ARG A 133 7.13 8.46 5.12
N VAL A 134 6.87 9.19 4.05
CA VAL A 134 7.03 8.71 2.68
C VAL A 134 8.49 8.32 2.42
N VAL A 135 9.44 9.20 2.75
CA VAL A 135 10.87 8.92 2.57
C VAL A 135 11.29 7.70 3.38
N PHE A 136 10.86 7.62 4.64
CA PHE A 136 11.16 6.48 5.50
C PHE A 136 10.64 5.17 4.90
N ASN A 137 9.38 5.14 4.46
CA ASN A 137 8.77 3.94 3.88
C ASN A 137 9.46 3.52 2.59
N LEU A 138 9.77 4.47 1.71
CA LEU A 138 10.44 4.18 0.45
C LEU A 138 11.86 3.65 0.70
N PHE A 139 12.56 4.18 1.67
CA PHE A 139 13.94 3.81 1.93
C PHE A 139 14.05 2.54 2.78
N ALA A 140 13.31 2.45 3.86
CA ALA A 140 13.45 1.37 4.84
C ALA A 140 12.62 0.12 4.48
N ILE A 141 11.48 0.29 3.84
CA ILE A 141 10.54 -0.80 3.56
C ILE A 141 10.57 -1.21 2.10
N GLU A 142 10.52 -0.25 1.17
CA GLU A 142 10.46 -0.52 -0.27
C GLU A 142 11.84 -0.57 -0.93
N GLY A 143 12.82 0.05 -0.29
CA GLY A 143 14.17 0.15 -0.82
C GLY A 143 14.83 -1.14 -1.09
#